data_9a1aa4362bd3f185c3742c069af9e72e
#
_entry.id   9a1aa4362bd3f185c3742c069af9e72e
#
_cell.length_a   1.000
_cell.length_b   1.000
_cell.length_c   1.000
_cell.angle_alpha   90.00
_cell.angle_beta   90.00
_cell.angle_gamma   90.00
#
_symmetry.space_group_name_H-M   'P 1'
#
loop_
_entity.id
_entity.type
_entity.pdbx_description
1 polymer ?
#
loop_
_entity_poly.entity_id
_entity_poly.type
_entity_poly.pdbx_seq_one_letter_code
_entity_poly.pdbx_strand_id
1 'polypeptide(L)'
;MKSLKLPPRRAVLPLVRMALREDVGRGDRTAAALAPERGRMRARIVAKARGVVAGLPVAALVFRELDPRVRFHALVRDGATVRPAMPVAEVTGPPRTLLTGERTALNFLQRMSGIATAARALVDRVRGTRARVYDTRKTAPGFRLLDKYAVRAGGAENHRMGLDDAFLVKNNHFTTARAMRLDFAGAVRRARAAARGVPLEVEVR
;
A
#
# COMPACT_ATOMS: atom_id res chain seq x y z
N MET A 1 18.36 4.72 6.52
CA MET A 1 16.99 4.27 6.16
C MET A 1 17.11 3.13 5.16
N LYS A 2 16.51 1.94 5.45
CA LYS A 2 16.42 0.87 4.46
C LYS A 2 15.65 1.38 3.24
N SER A 3 16.15 1.09 2.03
CA SER A 3 15.50 1.49 0.77
C SER A 3 14.04 1.04 0.74
N LEU A 4 13.12 1.97 0.47
CA LEU A 4 11.71 1.67 0.29
C LEU A 4 11.52 1.01 -1.08
N LYS A 5 11.37 -0.31 -1.10
CA LYS A 5 11.16 -1.09 -2.34
C LYS A 5 9.67 -1.33 -2.54
N LEU A 6 9.14 -0.92 -3.69
CA LEU A 6 7.80 -1.30 -4.11
C LEU A 6 7.70 -2.83 -4.25
N PRO A 7 6.57 -3.45 -3.90
CA PRO A 7 6.32 -4.85 -4.22
C PRO A 7 6.55 -5.14 -5.72
N PRO A 8 6.95 -6.36 -6.09
CA PRO A 8 7.22 -6.70 -7.49
C PRO A 8 6.02 -6.38 -8.38
N ARG A 9 6.27 -5.85 -9.59
CA ARG A 9 5.21 -5.50 -10.54
C ARG A 9 4.21 -6.63 -10.75
N ARG A 10 4.67 -7.89 -10.83
CA ARG A 10 3.82 -9.08 -10.99
C ARG A 10 2.79 -9.25 -9.87
N ALA A 11 3.08 -8.76 -8.66
CA ALA A 11 2.16 -8.84 -7.52
C ALA A 11 1.20 -7.64 -7.45
N VAL A 12 1.55 -6.49 -8.03
CA VAL A 12 0.73 -5.26 -8.01
C VAL A 12 -0.17 -5.18 -9.25
N LEU A 13 0.32 -5.61 -10.40
CA LEU A 13 -0.38 -5.47 -11.68
C LEU A 13 -1.77 -6.11 -11.74
N PRO A 14 -2.03 -7.30 -11.17
CA PRO A 14 -3.38 -7.88 -11.14
C PRO A 14 -4.39 -6.97 -10.44
N LEU A 15 -4.00 -6.31 -9.35
CA LEU A 15 -4.84 -5.38 -8.60
C LEU A 15 -5.13 -4.11 -9.42
N VAL A 16 -4.11 -3.56 -10.09
CA VAL A 16 -4.27 -2.41 -10.98
C VAL A 16 -5.23 -2.73 -12.12
N ARG A 17 -5.08 -3.90 -12.74
CA ARG A 17 -5.98 -4.36 -13.82
C ARG A 17 -7.42 -4.57 -13.35
N MET A 18 -7.59 -5.09 -12.13
CA MET A 18 -8.91 -5.26 -11.52
C MET A 18 -9.57 -3.89 -11.32
N ALA A 19 -8.87 -2.93 -10.72
CA ALA A 19 -9.38 -1.58 -10.47
C ALA A 19 -9.70 -0.83 -11.77
N LEU A 20 -8.88 -0.98 -12.81
CA LEU A 20 -9.16 -0.40 -14.12
C LEU A 20 -10.39 -1.03 -14.77
N ARG A 21 -10.58 -2.35 -14.67
CA ARG A 21 -11.79 -3.01 -15.19
C ARG A 21 -13.05 -2.56 -14.45
N GLU A 22 -12.96 -2.36 -13.14
CA GLU A 22 -14.05 -1.87 -12.30
C GLU A 22 -14.51 -0.47 -12.72
N ASP A 23 -13.55 0.46 -12.92
CA ASP A 23 -13.82 1.87 -13.18
C ASP A 23 -14.16 2.14 -14.66
N VAL A 24 -13.42 1.53 -15.58
CA VAL A 24 -13.57 1.79 -17.03
C VAL A 24 -14.72 0.98 -17.66
N GLY A 25 -14.93 -0.25 -17.20
CA GLY A 25 -15.98 -1.11 -17.73
C GLY A 25 -15.89 -1.30 -19.26
N ARG A 26 -16.93 -0.88 -19.99
CA ARG A 26 -17.00 -0.94 -21.46
C ARG A 26 -16.34 0.27 -22.15
N GLY A 27 -15.80 1.23 -21.40
CA GLY A 27 -15.13 2.43 -21.92
C GLY A 27 -15.59 3.72 -21.25
N ASP A 28 -14.75 4.73 -21.29
CA ASP A 28 -15.02 6.06 -20.77
C ASP A 28 -15.86 6.85 -21.79
N ARG A 29 -17.17 6.91 -21.56
CA ARG A 29 -18.12 7.60 -22.45
C ARG A 29 -17.84 9.10 -22.54
N THR A 30 -17.47 9.72 -21.42
CA THR A 30 -17.23 11.17 -21.34
C THR A 30 -15.95 11.53 -22.08
N ALA A 31 -14.86 10.83 -21.82
CA ALA A 31 -13.61 11.08 -22.53
C ALA A 31 -13.74 10.75 -24.04
N ALA A 32 -14.51 9.73 -24.39
CA ALA A 32 -14.76 9.41 -25.81
C ALA A 32 -15.52 10.53 -26.53
N ALA A 33 -16.46 11.19 -25.85
CA ALA A 33 -17.27 12.25 -26.44
C ALA A 33 -16.57 13.63 -26.47
N LEU A 34 -15.79 13.96 -25.42
CA LEU A 34 -15.32 15.32 -25.17
C LEU A 34 -13.80 15.50 -25.31
N ALA A 35 -13.02 14.44 -25.27
CA ALA A 35 -11.57 14.54 -25.41
C ALA A 35 -11.12 14.22 -26.82
N PRO A 36 -10.11 14.94 -27.37
CA PRO A 36 -9.57 14.64 -28.69
C PRO A 36 -8.95 13.25 -28.72
N GLU A 37 -9.15 12.54 -29.84
CA GLU A 37 -8.60 11.21 -30.04
C GLU A 37 -7.10 11.23 -30.19
N ARG A 38 -6.58 12.27 -30.82
CA ARG A 38 -5.15 12.49 -31.09
C ARG A 38 -4.64 13.68 -30.29
N GLY A 39 -3.32 13.74 -30.14
CA GLY A 39 -2.67 14.84 -29.43
C GLY A 39 -2.00 14.41 -28.14
N ARG A 40 -1.51 15.40 -27.41
CA ARG A 40 -0.76 15.20 -26.17
C ARG A 40 -1.21 16.21 -25.14
N MET A 41 -1.57 15.72 -23.96
CA MET A 41 -1.98 16.52 -22.81
C MET A 41 -0.94 16.36 -21.71
N ARG A 42 -0.74 17.43 -20.93
CA ARG A 42 0.05 17.42 -19.69
C ARG A 42 -0.88 17.75 -18.52
N ALA A 43 -0.82 16.94 -17.49
CA ALA A 43 -1.54 17.12 -16.26
C ALA A 43 -0.59 17.10 -15.06
N ARG A 44 -0.98 17.76 -13.97
CA ARG A 44 -0.26 17.73 -12.69
C ARG A 44 -1.11 17.10 -11.61
N ILE A 45 -0.51 16.21 -10.84
CA ILE A 45 -1.10 15.72 -9.59
C ILE A 45 -0.58 16.61 -8.47
N VAL A 46 -1.51 17.23 -7.72
CA VAL A 46 -1.17 18.15 -6.62
C VAL A 46 -1.76 17.65 -5.30
N ALA A 47 -1.01 17.80 -4.22
CA ALA A 47 -1.49 17.51 -2.89
C ALA A 47 -2.58 18.52 -2.47
N LYS A 48 -3.69 18.05 -1.90
CA LYS A 48 -4.78 18.90 -1.38
C LYS A 48 -4.64 19.16 0.13
N ALA A 49 -3.88 18.33 0.83
CA ALA A 49 -3.66 18.44 2.26
C ALA A 49 -2.18 18.17 2.63
N ARG A 50 -1.80 18.51 3.85
CA ARG A 50 -0.52 18.10 4.42
C ARG A 50 -0.55 16.60 4.71
N GLY A 51 0.55 15.90 4.38
CA GLY A 51 0.66 14.47 4.63
C GLY A 51 1.96 13.87 4.09
N VAL A 52 1.98 12.56 4.00
CA VAL A 52 3.09 11.78 3.42
C VAL A 52 2.59 11.11 2.16
N VAL A 53 3.23 11.39 1.03
CA VAL A 53 2.86 10.75 -0.24
C VAL A 53 3.37 9.31 -0.30
N ALA A 54 2.52 8.41 -0.80
CA ALA A 54 2.89 7.03 -1.11
C ALA A 54 2.03 6.49 -2.26
N GLY A 55 2.64 5.70 -3.16
CA GLY A 55 1.95 5.07 -4.27
C GLY A 55 2.20 5.72 -5.63
N LEU A 56 3.14 6.64 -5.75
CA LEU A 56 3.52 7.24 -7.04
C LEU A 56 3.88 6.18 -8.12
N PRO A 57 4.66 5.13 -7.81
CA PRO A 57 4.93 4.07 -8.79
C PRO A 57 3.69 3.27 -9.19
N VAL A 58 2.71 3.12 -8.28
CA VAL A 58 1.44 2.43 -8.58
C VAL A 58 0.57 3.31 -9.48
N ALA A 59 0.47 4.61 -9.20
CA ALA A 59 -0.23 5.56 -10.07
C ALA A 59 0.39 5.59 -11.49
N ALA A 60 1.73 5.56 -11.58
CA ALA A 60 2.42 5.43 -12.87
C ALA A 60 2.07 4.13 -13.60
N LEU A 61 1.92 3.01 -12.85
CA LEU A 61 1.55 1.72 -13.42
C LEU A 61 0.12 1.73 -13.98
N VAL A 62 -0.82 2.41 -13.32
CA VAL A 62 -2.20 2.58 -13.82
C VAL A 62 -2.21 3.22 -15.21
N PHE A 63 -1.53 4.35 -15.37
CA PHE A 63 -1.47 5.03 -16.67
C PHE A 63 -0.77 4.21 -17.74
N ARG A 64 0.34 3.55 -17.40
CA ARG A 64 1.10 2.70 -18.36
C ARG A 64 0.34 1.45 -18.78
N GLU A 65 -0.53 0.95 -17.94
CA GLU A 65 -1.38 -0.21 -18.27
C GLU A 65 -2.48 0.16 -19.26
N LEU A 66 -2.98 1.41 -19.22
CA LEU A 66 -3.92 1.93 -20.22
C LEU A 66 -3.21 2.26 -21.55
N ASP A 67 -2.03 2.88 -21.48
CA ASP A 67 -1.29 3.26 -22.67
C ASP A 67 0.23 3.40 -22.36
N PRO A 68 1.10 2.56 -22.96
CA PRO A 68 2.54 2.62 -22.71
C PRO A 68 3.20 3.93 -23.15
N ARG A 69 2.56 4.74 -23.98
CA ARG A 69 3.04 6.06 -24.42
C ARG A 69 2.94 7.11 -23.31
N VAL A 70 2.17 6.87 -22.24
CA VAL A 70 2.08 7.80 -21.11
C VAL A 70 3.42 7.87 -20.39
N ARG A 71 3.85 9.10 -20.16
CA ARG A 71 5.02 9.42 -19.34
C ARG A 71 4.56 9.97 -18.00
N PHE A 72 4.93 9.29 -16.94
CA PHE A 72 4.70 9.70 -15.55
C PHE A 72 6.03 10.13 -14.95
N HIS A 73 6.11 11.38 -14.52
CA HIS A 73 7.29 11.96 -13.87
C HIS A 73 6.93 12.30 -12.43
N ALA A 74 7.48 11.56 -11.47
CA ALA A 74 7.33 11.86 -10.06
C ALA A 74 8.24 13.06 -9.69
N LEU A 75 7.66 14.09 -9.11
CA LEU A 75 8.37 15.30 -8.65
C LEU A 75 8.88 15.16 -7.21
N VAL A 76 8.34 14.18 -6.49
CA VAL A 76 8.76 13.80 -5.14
C VAL A 76 8.85 12.28 -5.07
N ARG A 77 9.48 11.74 -4.03
CA ARG A 77 9.54 10.30 -3.77
C ARG A 77 8.48 9.87 -2.75
N ASP A 78 8.07 8.63 -2.79
CA ASP A 78 7.24 8.04 -1.74
C ASP A 78 7.95 8.19 -0.37
N GLY A 79 7.18 8.53 0.66
CA GLY A 79 7.67 8.87 2.00
C GLY A 79 7.98 10.36 2.19
N ALA A 80 7.93 11.17 1.13
CA ALA A 80 8.10 12.62 1.26
C ALA A 80 6.89 13.27 1.93
N THR A 81 7.16 14.25 2.80
CA THR A 81 6.11 15.13 3.35
C THR A 81 5.70 16.15 2.30
N VAL A 82 4.40 16.31 2.12
CA VAL A 82 3.79 17.26 1.20
C VAL A 82 2.88 18.23 1.93
N ARG A 83 2.59 19.37 1.29
CA ARG A 83 1.72 20.44 1.78
C ARG A 83 0.68 20.79 0.71
N PRO A 84 -0.43 21.47 1.05
CA PRO A 84 -1.43 21.89 0.07
C PRO A 84 -0.81 22.62 -1.13
N ALA A 85 -1.38 22.38 -2.31
CA ALA A 85 -0.95 22.90 -3.61
C ALA A 85 0.44 22.43 -4.10
N MET A 86 1.16 21.58 -3.35
CA MET A 86 2.45 21.06 -3.79
C MET A 86 2.26 20.05 -4.91
N PRO A 87 2.91 20.23 -6.09
CA PRO A 87 2.87 19.24 -7.15
C PRO A 87 3.70 18.01 -6.77
N VAL A 88 3.14 16.81 -6.97
CA VAL A 88 3.77 15.53 -6.61
C VAL A 88 4.14 14.70 -7.83
N ALA A 89 3.46 14.92 -8.96
CA ALA A 89 3.81 14.28 -10.22
C ALA A 89 3.29 15.08 -11.42
N GLU A 90 3.93 14.86 -12.58
CA GLU A 90 3.46 15.29 -13.89
C GLU A 90 3.19 14.05 -14.74
N VAL A 91 2.08 14.11 -15.48
CA VAL A 91 1.67 13.02 -16.38
C VAL A 91 1.46 13.60 -17.76
N THR A 92 2.05 12.98 -18.77
CA THR A 92 1.93 13.43 -20.16
C THR A 92 1.59 12.24 -21.06
N GLY A 93 0.55 12.39 -21.88
CA GLY A 93 0.09 11.31 -22.75
C GLY A 93 -1.13 11.70 -23.59
N PRO A 94 -1.78 10.73 -24.25
CA PRO A 94 -3.01 10.97 -24.99
C PRO A 94 -4.10 11.48 -24.05
N PRO A 95 -4.88 12.51 -24.43
CA PRO A 95 -5.87 13.14 -23.55
C PRO A 95 -6.89 12.15 -22.99
N ARG A 96 -7.47 11.28 -23.83
CA ARG A 96 -8.43 10.26 -23.38
C ARG A 96 -7.85 9.33 -22.33
N THR A 97 -6.61 8.85 -22.54
CA THR A 97 -5.94 7.97 -21.58
C THR A 97 -5.72 8.65 -20.22
N LEU A 98 -5.31 9.92 -20.22
CA LEU A 98 -5.09 10.65 -18.97
C LEU A 98 -6.40 10.83 -18.19
N LEU A 99 -7.49 11.18 -18.86
CA LEU A 99 -8.82 11.33 -18.24
C LEU A 99 -9.33 9.99 -17.69
N THR A 100 -9.28 8.94 -18.50
CA THR A 100 -9.74 7.59 -18.12
C THR A 100 -8.96 7.00 -16.94
N GLY A 101 -7.64 7.24 -16.86
CA GLY A 101 -6.80 6.70 -15.80
C GLY A 101 -6.76 7.50 -14.51
N GLU A 102 -7.23 8.76 -14.54
CA GLU A 102 -7.10 9.70 -13.43
C GLU A 102 -7.67 9.16 -12.12
N ARG A 103 -8.94 8.75 -12.12
CA ARG A 103 -9.63 8.34 -10.90
C ARG A 103 -8.99 7.12 -10.27
N THR A 104 -8.72 6.09 -11.05
CA THR A 104 -8.06 4.87 -10.57
C THR A 104 -6.67 5.17 -10.01
N ALA A 105 -5.86 5.98 -10.69
CA ALA A 105 -4.54 6.38 -10.22
C ALA A 105 -4.61 7.16 -8.90
N LEU A 106 -5.55 8.11 -8.79
CA LEU A 106 -5.76 8.90 -7.58
C LEU A 106 -6.28 8.05 -6.42
N ASN A 107 -7.12 7.06 -6.66
CA ASN A 107 -7.63 6.17 -5.61
C ASN A 107 -6.49 5.40 -4.94
N PHE A 108 -5.57 4.82 -5.71
CA PHE A 108 -4.36 4.20 -5.15
C PHE A 108 -3.50 5.20 -4.38
N LEU A 109 -3.21 6.34 -4.99
CA LEU A 109 -2.34 7.35 -4.40
C LEU A 109 -2.92 7.93 -3.10
N GLN A 110 -4.21 8.24 -3.08
CA GLN A 110 -4.91 8.78 -1.90
C GLN A 110 -4.96 7.76 -0.76
N ARG A 111 -5.34 6.50 -1.04
CA ARG A 111 -5.36 5.44 -0.03
C ARG A 111 -3.99 5.23 0.58
N MET A 112 -2.97 5.03 -0.26
CA MET A 112 -1.62 4.75 0.20
C MET A 112 -1.02 5.95 0.96
N SER A 113 -1.26 7.17 0.50
CA SER A 113 -0.80 8.39 1.19
C SER A 113 -1.53 8.59 2.53
N GLY A 114 -2.81 8.26 2.62
CA GLY A 114 -3.55 8.28 3.88
C GLY A 114 -2.94 7.34 4.92
N ILE A 115 -2.65 6.09 4.52
CA ILE A 115 -1.99 5.09 5.39
C ILE A 115 -0.59 5.58 5.81
N ALA A 116 0.21 6.09 4.87
CA ALA A 116 1.55 6.59 5.15
C ALA A 116 1.51 7.80 6.12
N THR A 117 0.53 8.68 5.96
CA THR A 117 0.33 9.84 6.83
C THR A 117 -0.04 9.42 8.25
N ALA A 118 -0.98 8.48 8.40
CA ALA A 118 -1.35 7.94 9.70
C ALA A 118 -0.18 7.21 10.39
N ALA A 119 0.56 6.40 9.64
CA ALA A 119 1.76 5.73 10.14
C ALA A 119 2.82 6.73 10.61
N ARG A 120 3.07 7.80 9.84
CA ARG A 120 4.00 8.87 10.20
C ARG A 120 3.59 9.57 11.49
N ALA A 121 2.32 9.85 11.67
CA ALA A 121 1.83 10.50 12.89
C ALA A 121 2.11 9.66 14.15
N LEU A 122 2.02 8.32 14.06
CA LEU A 122 2.37 7.42 15.16
C LEU A 122 3.89 7.35 15.37
N VAL A 123 4.66 7.24 14.31
CA VAL A 123 6.14 7.23 14.37
C VAL A 123 6.68 8.51 15.01
N ASP A 124 6.11 9.66 14.66
CA ASP A 124 6.53 10.94 15.22
C ASP A 124 6.24 11.05 16.74
N ARG A 125 5.18 10.39 17.24
CA ARG A 125 4.85 10.35 18.67
C ARG A 125 5.83 9.53 19.51
N VAL A 126 6.45 8.52 18.92
CA VAL A 126 7.43 7.67 19.63
C VAL A 126 8.87 8.08 19.37
N ARG A 127 9.08 9.17 18.63
CA ARG A 127 10.41 9.67 18.31
C ARG A 127 11.19 10.01 19.58
N GLY A 128 12.46 9.60 19.64
CA GLY A 128 13.32 9.76 20.81
C GLY A 128 13.19 8.65 21.85
N THR A 129 12.28 7.69 21.65
CA THR A 129 12.16 6.49 22.49
C THR A 129 12.73 5.25 21.78
N ARG A 130 12.78 4.12 22.48
CA ARG A 130 13.13 2.81 21.89
C ARG A 130 11.94 2.12 21.23
N ALA A 131 10.73 2.67 21.34
CA ALA A 131 9.52 2.07 20.79
C ALA A 131 9.54 2.11 19.26
N ARG A 132 8.99 1.06 18.64
CA ARG A 132 8.81 0.95 17.20
C ARG A 132 7.33 0.75 16.89
N VAL A 133 6.87 1.34 15.82
CA VAL A 133 5.49 1.20 15.34
C VAL A 133 5.46 0.12 14.27
N TYR A 134 4.63 -0.89 14.48
CA TYR A 134 4.41 -1.97 13.52
C TYR A 134 2.98 -1.97 13.01
N ASP A 135 2.79 -2.41 11.78
CA ASP A 135 1.47 -2.68 11.21
C ASP A 135 0.89 -4.01 11.72
N THR A 136 -0.26 -4.37 11.19
CA THR A 136 -0.92 -5.64 11.46
C THR A 136 -1.38 -6.31 10.16
N ARG A 137 -2.00 -7.49 10.25
CA ARG A 137 -2.69 -8.15 9.12
C ARG A 137 -4.14 -7.67 8.91
N LYS A 138 -4.60 -6.67 9.66
CA LYS A 138 -5.92 -6.06 9.51
C LYS A 138 -5.90 -5.05 8.36
N THR A 139 -5.72 -5.55 7.13
CA THR A 139 -5.65 -4.79 5.89
C THR A 139 -6.91 -5.00 5.07
N ALA A 140 -7.20 -4.10 4.12
CA ALA A 140 -8.24 -4.37 3.13
C ALA A 140 -7.89 -5.65 2.35
N PRO A 141 -8.87 -6.54 2.07
CA PRO A 141 -8.64 -7.73 1.28
C PRO A 141 -8.00 -7.39 -0.07
N GLY A 142 -6.97 -8.15 -0.45
CA GLY A 142 -6.21 -7.93 -1.68
C GLY A 142 -5.18 -6.78 -1.64
N PHE A 143 -5.30 -5.82 -0.71
CA PHE A 143 -4.44 -4.63 -0.66
C PHE A 143 -3.21 -4.76 0.25
N ARG A 144 -3.02 -5.87 0.95
CA ARG A 144 -1.99 -6.01 1.99
C ARG A 144 -0.59 -5.58 1.56
N LEU A 145 -0.17 -5.94 0.37
CA LEU A 145 1.15 -5.56 -0.14
C LEU A 145 1.31 -4.05 -0.25
N LEU A 146 0.28 -3.35 -0.72
CA LEU A 146 0.29 -1.89 -0.90
C LEU A 146 0.07 -1.18 0.43
N ASP A 147 -0.83 -1.67 1.29
CA ASP A 147 -1.06 -1.12 2.62
C ASP A 147 0.23 -1.18 3.47
N LYS A 148 0.92 -2.32 3.48
CA LYS A 148 2.18 -2.49 4.20
C LYS A 148 3.34 -1.68 3.59
N TYR A 149 3.39 -1.54 2.28
CA TYR A 149 4.31 -0.62 1.63
C TYR A 149 4.07 0.82 2.08
N ALA A 150 2.81 1.27 2.13
CA ALA A 150 2.44 2.60 2.57
C ALA A 150 2.79 2.86 4.04
N VAL A 151 2.62 1.87 4.91
CA VAL A 151 3.08 1.92 6.32
C VAL A 151 4.58 2.21 6.39
N ARG A 152 5.38 1.51 5.58
CA ARG A 152 6.83 1.75 5.51
C ARG A 152 7.18 3.13 4.93
N ALA A 153 6.41 3.61 3.96
CA ALA A 153 6.58 4.97 3.43
C ALA A 153 6.33 6.02 4.52
N GLY A 154 5.40 5.75 5.45
CA GLY A 154 5.18 6.53 6.66
C GLY A 154 6.31 6.48 7.69
N GLY A 155 7.24 5.53 7.58
CA GLY A 155 8.37 5.35 8.49
C GLY A 155 8.16 4.30 9.58
N ALA A 156 7.01 3.63 9.61
CA ALA A 156 6.76 2.50 10.49
C ALA A 156 7.32 1.18 9.90
N GLU A 157 7.26 0.11 10.66
CA GLU A 157 7.79 -1.20 10.27
C GLU A 157 6.65 -2.18 9.93
N ASN A 158 6.96 -3.20 9.16
CA ASN A 158 6.00 -4.25 8.86
C ASN A 158 6.14 -5.40 9.87
N HIS A 159 5.03 -5.83 10.43
CA HIS A 159 4.86 -7.12 11.06
C HIS A 159 4.72 -8.21 9.96
N ARG A 160 4.53 -9.46 10.35
CA ARG A 160 4.38 -10.59 9.41
C ARG A 160 3.40 -10.28 8.26
N MET A 161 3.77 -10.74 7.06
CA MET A 161 2.97 -10.57 5.84
C MET A 161 1.80 -11.55 5.77
N GLY A 162 2.04 -12.80 6.13
CA GLY A 162 1.09 -13.91 6.07
C GLY A 162 1.10 -14.74 7.34
N LEU A 163 0.42 -15.88 7.28
CA LEU A 163 0.41 -16.86 8.37
C LEU A 163 1.69 -17.70 8.39
N ASP A 164 2.36 -17.76 7.26
CA ASP A 164 3.58 -18.51 6.99
C ASP A 164 4.87 -17.76 7.38
N ASP A 165 4.78 -16.45 7.61
CA ASP A 165 5.94 -15.57 7.81
C ASP A 165 6.42 -15.50 9.28
N ALA A 166 5.52 -15.65 10.23
CA ALA A 166 5.84 -15.68 11.65
C ALA A 166 4.72 -16.34 12.47
N PHE A 167 5.08 -16.95 13.60
CA PHE A 167 4.11 -17.43 14.57
C PHE A 167 3.57 -16.27 15.40
N LEU A 168 2.26 -16.24 15.58
CA LEU A 168 1.57 -15.37 16.54
C LEU A 168 0.50 -16.20 17.22
N VAL A 169 0.81 -16.67 18.43
CA VAL A 169 -0.13 -17.43 19.26
C VAL A 169 -1.07 -16.47 19.95
N LYS A 170 -2.37 -16.69 19.79
CA LYS A 170 -3.46 -15.86 20.32
C LYS A 170 -4.39 -16.68 21.18
N ASN A 171 -5.31 -16.00 21.91
CA ASN A 171 -6.29 -16.65 22.77
C ASN A 171 -7.02 -17.82 22.11
N ASN A 172 -7.47 -17.66 20.85
CA ASN A 172 -8.17 -18.73 20.14
C ASN A 172 -7.29 -19.97 19.93
N HIS A 173 -5.98 -19.80 19.75
CA HIS A 173 -5.04 -20.92 19.66
C HIS A 173 -4.92 -21.66 20.99
N PHE A 174 -4.90 -20.94 22.11
CA PHE A 174 -4.89 -21.57 23.44
C PHE A 174 -6.20 -22.29 23.73
N THR A 175 -7.35 -21.74 23.35
CA THR A 175 -8.65 -22.42 23.48
C THR A 175 -8.63 -23.75 22.71
N THR A 176 -8.12 -23.76 21.49
CA THR A 176 -8.01 -24.96 20.66
C THR A 176 -6.97 -25.95 21.23
N ALA A 177 -5.84 -25.46 21.75
CA ALA A 177 -4.81 -26.29 22.35
C ALA A 177 -5.30 -27.06 23.59
N ARG A 178 -6.25 -26.50 24.35
CA ARG A 178 -6.90 -27.19 25.50
C ARG A 178 -7.63 -28.46 25.06
N ALA A 179 -8.24 -28.48 23.87
CA ALA A 179 -8.85 -29.70 23.31
C ALA A 179 -7.79 -30.80 23.05
N MET A 180 -6.55 -30.41 22.87
CA MET A 180 -5.39 -31.33 22.77
C MET A 180 -4.74 -31.63 24.13
N ARG A 181 -5.39 -31.28 25.24
CA ARG A 181 -4.90 -31.41 26.63
C ARG A 181 -3.57 -30.69 26.87
N LEU A 182 -3.31 -29.61 26.14
CA LEU A 182 -2.14 -28.75 26.35
C LEU A 182 -2.52 -27.55 27.24
N ASP A 183 -1.74 -27.37 28.29
CA ASP A 183 -1.73 -26.12 29.05
C ASP A 183 -1.04 -24.99 28.28
N PHE A 184 -1.02 -23.79 28.84
CA PHE A 184 -0.38 -22.63 28.22
C PHE A 184 1.10 -22.90 27.89
N ALA A 185 1.85 -23.43 28.86
CA ALA A 185 3.27 -23.70 28.68
C ALA A 185 3.52 -24.79 27.63
N GLY A 186 2.71 -25.85 27.62
CA GLY A 186 2.76 -26.91 26.60
C GLY A 186 2.47 -26.41 25.21
N ALA A 187 1.45 -25.54 25.04
CA ALA A 187 1.12 -24.92 23.77
C ALA A 187 2.27 -24.03 23.26
N VAL A 188 2.89 -23.24 24.14
CA VAL A 188 4.06 -22.38 23.78
C VAL A 188 5.28 -23.23 23.41
N ARG A 189 5.59 -24.29 24.19
CA ARG A 189 6.70 -25.21 23.87
C ARG A 189 6.49 -25.86 22.49
N ARG A 190 5.26 -26.33 22.21
CA ARG A 190 4.91 -26.92 20.91
C ARG A 190 5.07 -25.94 19.77
N ALA A 191 4.57 -24.70 19.93
CA ALA A 191 4.73 -23.65 18.93
C ALA A 191 6.19 -23.29 18.69
N ARG A 192 6.99 -23.21 19.76
CA ARG A 192 8.44 -22.93 19.67
C ARG A 192 9.19 -24.03 18.93
N ALA A 193 8.90 -25.30 19.20
CA ALA A 193 9.49 -26.44 18.52
C ALA A 193 9.16 -26.44 17.01
N ALA A 194 7.94 -26.02 16.65
CA ALA A 194 7.51 -25.90 15.26
C ALA A 194 8.09 -24.68 14.53
N ALA A 195 8.47 -23.64 15.24
CA ALA A 195 8.88 -22.35 14.64
C ALA A 195 10.22 -22.42 13.88
N ARG A 196 11.13 -23.35 14.23
CA ARG A 196 12.39 -23.62 13.50
C ARG A 196 13.16 -22.36 13.06
N GLY A 197 13.30 -21.37 13.96
CA GLY A 197 13.98 -20.10 13.67
C GLY A 197 13.11 -18.99 13.10
N VAL A 198 11.85 -19.25 12.79
CA VAL A 198 10.87 -18.22 12.44
C VAL A 198 10.43 -17.49 13.73
N PRO A 199 10.21 -16.15 13.69
CA PRO A 199 9.78 -15.39 14.88
C PRO A 199 8.50 -15.96 15.49
N LEU A 200 8.49 -16.03 16.82
CA LEU A 200 7.33 -16.47 17.61
C LEU A 200 6.94 -15.39 18.61
N GLU A 201 5.72 -14.92 18.48
CA GLU A 201 5.07 -14.01 19.42
C GLU A 201 3.89 -14.70 20.11
N VAL A 202 3.65 -14.33 21.35
CA VAL A 202 2.55 -14.85 22.17
C VAL A 202 1.77 -13.67 22.72
N GLU A 203 0.47 -13.62 22.39
CA GLU A 203 -0.46 -12.64 22.97
C GLU A 203 -0.83 -13.08 24.38
N VAL A 204 -0.51 -12.24 25.36
CA VAL A 204 -0.89 -12.44 26.78
C VAL A 204 -1.83 -11.33 27.22
N ARG A 205 -2.72 -11.64 28.18
CA ARG A 205 -3.63 -10.68 28.82
C ARG A 205 -3.10 -10.33 30.19
#